data_f084e08bde5317a967bc461111a89414
#
_entry.id   f084e08bde5317a967bc461111a89414
#
_cell.length_a   1.000
_cell.length_b   1.000
_cell.length_c   1.000
_cell.angle_alpha   90.00
_cell.angle_beta   90.00
_cell.angle_gamma   90.00
#
_symmetry.space_group_name_H-M   'P 1'
#
loop_
_entity.id
_entity.type
_entity.pdbx_description
1 polymer ?
#
loop_
_entity_poly.entity_id
_entity_poly.type
_entity_poly.pdbx_seq_one_letter_code
_entity_poly.pdbx_strand_id
1 'polypeptide(L)'
;MPKHSLEQIKEKITERSKKTRELYLENIFNPKNQPKIESLGCANIAHVTASMPEHLKMPLGSHKRKHFAIITAYNDMLSAHQPFKNYPDWIKKELQEHNAYASVASGVPAMCDGITQGYDGMELSLFSRDVIALSTAVGLSHNVFDGAFFLGVCDKIVPGLLIGALSFGNLASVFVPSGPMVSGIENYKKAKARQDFAMGKINREELLKVEMQSYHDVGTCTFYGTANSNQMMMEFMGLHVANSSFINPNNPLRKVLVEESAKRLASGKVLPLAKLIDEKSILNALIGLMATGGSTNHTLHLIAIARSCGVILNWDDFDAVSNLIPLLAKVYPNGSADVNAFEACGGLAFVIKELLKEGLLFEDAHTIMDTKTQKGMQNYTKTPFLENGQLVYKDAVNHSLNTDILRPVSEPFAANGGLKILKGNLGRSVIKISAIKDEHRKVKARAIVFKTQGEFLERFKNKELERDFVAVLPFQGPKSNGMPELHKLTTNLGALQDMGYKVALVTDGRMSGASGKVPSAIHLSPEGALNGAIIKIKDGDLIELDAPNNALNVLEKDFEERGINPLFLETLENLEKPSFGLGRELFTSLRLNVNTAEEGGMSFGIKV
;
A
#
# COMPACT_ATOMS: atom_id res chain seq x y z
N MET A 1 4.88 22.73 19.46
CA MET A 1 5.04 23.13 18.03
C MET A 1 4.58 22.08 17.00
N PRO A 2 4.97 20.76 17.05
CA PRO A 2 4.56 19.79 16.00
C PRO A 2 3.04 19.61 15.87
N LYS A 3 2.30 19.53 16.97
CA LYS A 3 0.84 19.33 16.96
C LYS A 3 0.10 20.47 16.25
N HIS A 4 0.54 21.72 16.46
CA HIS A 4 -0.03 22.88 15.74
C HIS A 4 0.16 22.78 14.22
N SER A 5 1.30 22.26 13.79
CA SER A 5 1.58 22.08 12.36
C SER A 5 0.77 20.94 11.74
N LEU A 6 0.52 19.85 12.48
CA LEU A 6 -0.35 18.74 12.01
C LEU A 6 -1.81 19.19 11.91
N GLU A 7 -2.31 19.96 12.90
CA GLU A 7 -3.64 20.55 12.84
C GLU A 7 -3.80 21.47 11.62
N GLN A 8 -2.81 22.30 11.30
CA GLN A 8 -2.85 23.15 10.11
C GLN A 8 -2.90 22.35 8.80
N ILE A 9 -2.18 21.22 8.73
CA ILE A 9 -2.26 20.32 7.56
C ILE A 9 -3.66 19.72 7.46
N LYS A 10 -4.20 19.22 8.57
CA LYS A 10 -5.57 18.69 8.64
C LYS A 10 -6.60 19.73 8.19
N GLU A 11 -6.52 20.96 8.70
CA GLU A 11 -7.44 22.04 8.34
C GLU A 11 -7.40 22.34 6.82
N LYS A 12 -6.21 22.37 6.21
CA LYS A 12 -6.07 22.55 4.76
C LYS A 12 -6.71 21.40 3.97
N ILE A 13 -6.53 20.16 4.43
CA ILE A 13 -7.14 18.98 3.79
C ILE A 13 -8.67 19.06 3.96
N THR A 14 -9.15 19.36 5.15
CA THR A 14 -10.59 19.48 5.46
C THR A 14 -11.24 20.55 4.58
N GLU A 15 -10.66 21.74 4.49
CA GLU A 15 -11.20 22.82 3.68
C GLU A 15 -11.25 22.45 2.19
N ARG A 16 -10.16 21.89 1.67
CA ARG A 16 -10.06 21.43 0.29
C ARG A 16 -11.06 20.30 -0.02
N SER A 17 -11.35 19.45 0.96
CA SER A 17 -12.20 18.27 0.82
C SER A 17 -13.67 18.54 1.13
N LYS A 18 -14.00 19.68 1.71
CA LYS A 18 -15.33 19.97 2.28
C LYS A 18 -16.48 19.55 1.38
N LYS A 19 -16.51 20.08 0.15
CA LYS A 19 -17.59 19.82 -0.80
C LYS A 19 -17.69 18.33 -1.20
N THR A 20 -16.55 17.69 -1.45
CA THR A 20 -16.50 16.31 -1.92
C THR A 20 -16.80 15.33 -0.79
N ARG A 21 -16.36 15.68 0.42
CA ARG A 21 -16.66 14.89 1.63
C ARG A 21 -18.13 14.98 2.01
N GLU A 22 -18.73 16.16 1.98
CA GLU A 22 -20.16 16.35 2.21
C GLU A 22 -20.98 15.54 1.19
N LEU A 23 -20.67 15.64 -0.10
CA LEU A 23 -21.33 14.87 -1.15
C LEU A 23 -21.20 13.35 -0.94
N TYR A 24 -20.02 12.88 -0.56
CA TYR A 24 -19.81 11.47 -0.25
C TYR A 24 -20.71 11.01 0.92
N LEU A 25 -20.70 11.74 2.04
CA LEU A 25 -21.50 11.40 3.22
C LEU A 25 -23.01 11.45 2.95
N GLU A 26 -23.48 12.46 2.22
CA GLU A 26 -24.87 12.55 1.79
C GLU A 26 -25.31 11.33 0.97
N ASN A 27 -24.49 10.90 0.01
CA ASN A 27 -24.79 9.72 -0.81
C ASN A 27 -24.72 8.41 -0.01
N ILE A 28 -23.70 8.23 0.81
CA ILE A 28 -23.51 7.01 1.59
C ILE A 28 -24.60 6.82 2.64
N PHE A 29 -25.06 7.90 3.27
CA PHE A 29 -26.10 7.84 4.30
C PHE A 29 -27.52 8.15 3.77
N ASN A 30 -27.68 8.29 2.46
CA ASN A 30 -29.00 8.48 1.86
C ASN A 30 -29.85 7.19 2.03
N PRO A 31 -31.00 7.24 2.71
CA PRO A 31 -31.84 6.06 2.90
C PRO A 31 -32.27 5.34 1.62
N LYS A 32 -32.36 6.07 0.49
CA LYS A 32 -32.68 5.48 -0.82
C LYS A 32 -31.57 4.56 -1.33
N ASN A 33 -30.32 4.79 -0.92
CA ASN A 33 -29.16 3.98 -1.30
C ASN A 33 -28.89 2.83 -0.32
N GLN A 34 -29.72 2.70 0.73
CA GLN A 34 -29.57 1.73 1.80
C GLN A 34 -30.90 0.99 2.04
N PRO A 35 -31.42 0.24 1.06
CA PRO A 35 -32.61 -0.58 1.29
C PRO A 35 -32.30 -1.58 2.41
N LYS A 36 -33.21 -1.65 3.36
CA LYS A 36 -33.12 -2.61 4.48
C LYS A 36 -33.58 -3.97 4.03
N ILE A 37 -33.07 -5.03 4.67
CA ILE A 37 -33.48 -6.41 4.37
C ILE A 37 -35.01 -6.60 4.48
N GLU A 38 -35.66 -5.86 5.39
CA GLU A 38 -37.10 -5.87 5.58
C GLU A 38 -37.86 -5.31 4.36
N SER A 39 -37.21 -4.51 3.52
CA SER A 39 -37.82 -4.00 2.28
C SER A 39 -37.66 -4.93 1.08
N LEU A 40 -36.92 -6.03 1.23
CA LEU A 40 -36.71 -6.99 0.17
C LEU A 40 -37.97 -7.87 -0.01
N GLY A 41 -38.25 -8.26 -1.25
CA GLY A 41 -39.35 -9.21 -1.54
C GLY A 41 -39.09 -10.60 -0.96
N CYS A 42 -40.16 -11.35 -0.67
CA CYS A 42 -40.05 -12.69 -0.09
C CYS A 42 -39.17 -13.64 -0.93
N ALA A 43 -39.22 -13.55 -2.25
CA ALA A 43 -38.35 -14.32 -3.15
C ALA A 43 -36.87 -13.99 -2.96
N ASN A 44 -36.51 -12.70 -2.80
CA ASN A 44 -35.13 -12.26 -2.55
C ASN A 44 -34.61 -12.88 -1.24
N ILE A 45 -35.43 -12.82 -0.18
CA ILE A 45 -35.05 -13.37 1.14
C ILE A 45 -34.93 -14.92 1.04
N ALA A 46 -35.84 -15.59 0.33
CA ALA A 46 -35.76 -17.02 0.11
C ALA A 46 -34.48 -17.45 -0.60
N HIS A 47 -34.02 -16.71 -1.62
CA HIS A 47 -32.75 -16.97 -2.29
C HIS A 47 -31.54 -16.82 -1.35
N VAL A 48 -31.51 -15.80 -0.50
CA VAL A 48 -30.44 -15.61 0.49
C VAL A 48 -30.38 -16.77 1.48
N THR A 49 -31.54 -17.23 1.96
CA THR A 49 -31.61 -18.29 2.97
C THR A 49 -31.44 -19.70 2.41
N ALA A 50 -31.66 -19.90 1.11
CA ALA A 50 -31.62 -21.23 0.47
C ALA A 50 -30.25 -21.93 0.64
N SER A 51 -29.14 -21.18 0.61
CA SER A 51 -27.78 -21.70 0.77
C SER A 51 -27.35 -21.90 2.22
N MET A 52 -28.16 -21.47 3.20
CA MET A 52 -27.79 -21.54 4.62
C MET A 52 -28.05 -22.96 5.17
N PRO A 53 -27.21 -23.41 6.13
CA PRO A 53 -27.52 -24.59 6.92
C PRO A 53 -28.87 -24.44 7.60
N GLU A 54 -29.62 -25.55 7.76
CA GLU A 54 -31.02 -25.55 8.25
C GLU A 54 -31.17 -24.80 9.59
N HIS A 55 -30.24 -25.03 10.53
CA HIS A 55 -30.23 -24.39 11.85
C HIS A 55 -29.94 -22.86 11.82
N LEU A 56 -29.44 -22.35 10.69
CA LEU A 56 -29.15 -20.92 10.49
C LEU A 56 -30.21 -20.24 9.61
N LYS A 57 -31.14 -21.01 8.96
CA LYS A 57 -32.19 -20.40 8.18
C LYS A 57 -33.01 -19.47 9.05
N MET A 58 -33.28 -18.28 8.55
CA MET A 58 -34.04 -17.27 9.27
C MET A 58 -35.47 -17.80 9.48
N PRO A 59 -35.99 -17.84 10.71
CA PRO A 59 -37.40 -18.05 10.94
C PRO A 59 -38.19 -16.95 10.22
N LEU A 60 -39.21 -17.32 9.48
CA LEU A 60 -40.11 -16.36 8.82
C LEU A 60 -40.57 -15.30 9.83
N GLY A 61 -40.24 -14.03 9.54
CA GLY A 61 -40.62 -12.88 10.37
C GLY A 61 -39.70 -12.52 11.54
N SER A 62 -38.55 -13.18 11.73
CA SER A 62 -37.59 -12.78 12.78
C SER A 62 -36.30 -12.24 12.19
N HIS A 63 -36.24 -10.92 12.02
CA HIS A 63 -35.00 -10.20 11.60
C HIS A 63 -34.02 -9.99 12.77
N LYS A 64 -33.96 -10.92 13.73
CA LYS A 64 -33.22 -10.74 14.98
C LYS A 64 -31.73 -11.13 14.89
N ARG A 65 -31.30 -11.78 13.81
CA ARG A 65 -29.91 -12.19 13.63
C ARG A 65 -29.21 -11.29 12.62
N LYS A 66 -28.09 -10.71 13.01
CA LYS A 66 -27.25 -9.94 12.09
C LYS A 66 -26.59 -10.86 11.06
N HIS A 67 -26.56 -10.41 9.82
CA HIS A 67 -25.90 -11.09 8.71
C HIS A 67 -24.69 -10.26 8.23
N PHE A 68 -23.51 -10.86 8.25
CA PHE A 68 -22.28 -10.20 7.83
C PHE A 68 -21.74 -10.77 6.53
N ALA A 69 -21.23 -9.89 5.65
CA ALA A 69 -20.49 -10.30 4.48
C ALA A 69 -19.05 -10.69 4.86
N ILE A 70 -18.48 -11.68 4.20
CA ILE A 70 -17.04 -11.93 4.16
C ILE A 70 -16.59 -11.74 2.72
N ILE A 71 -15.72 -10.75 2.50
CA ILE A 71 -15.04 -10.54 1.23
C ILE A 71 -13.60 -11.04 1.43
N THR A 72 -13.19 -12.05 0.67
CA THR A 72 -11.91 -12.73 0.90
C THR A 72 -11.02 -12.74 -0.33
N ALA A 73 -9.74 -12.46 -0.14
CA ALA A 73 -8.69 -12.62 -1.12
C ALA A 73 -7.96 -13.98 -1.02
N TYR A 74 -8.63 -15.01 -0.45
CA TYR A 74 -8.05 -16.34 -0.38
C TYR A 74 -7.52 -16.82 -1.73
N ASN A 75 -6.33 -17.40 -1.72
CA ASN A 75 -5.66 -17.92 -2.90
C ASN A 75 -4.63 -18.97 -2.48
N ASP A 76 -4.71 -20.18 -3.05
CA ASP A 76 -3.81 -21.30 -2.74
C ASP A 76 -2.37 -21.08 -3.20
N MET A 77 -2.20 -20.38 -4.33
CA MET A 77 -0.91 -20.17 -4.96
C MET A 77 -0.08 -19.09 -4.25
N LEU A 78 -0.73 -18.15 -3.57
CA LEU A 78 -0.07 -16.99 -2.98
C LEU A 78 0.14 -17.19 -1.48
N SER A 79 1.40 -17.28 -1.05
CA SER A 79 1.78 -17.50 0.36
C SER A 79 1.10 -16.54 1.32
N ALA A 80 0.95 -15.27 0.93
CA ALA A 80 0.32 -14.24 1.76
C ALA A 80 -1.19 -14.44 1.95
N HIS A 81 -1.87 -15.10 1.02
CA HIS A 81 -3.32 -15.23 0.97
C HIS A 81 -3.83 -16.63 1.31
N GLN A 82 -2.95 -17.62 1.26
CA GLN A 82 -3.27 -19.00 1.63
C GLN A 82 -3.83 -19.12 3.06
N PRO A 83 -3.37 -18.36 4.08
CA PRO A 83 -3.91 -18.44 5.44
C PRO A 83 -5.40 -18.11 5.54
N PHE A 84 -5.96 -17.32 4.62
CA PHE A 84 -7.38 -16.98 4.64
C PHE A 84 -8.32 -18.14 4.38
N LYS A 85 -7.82 -19.33 4.03
CA LYS A 85 -8.61 -20.54 3.85
C LYS A 85 -9.54 -20.82 5.03
N ASN A 86 -9.02 -20.72 6.23
CA ASN A 86 -9.71 -21.12 7.46
C ASN A 86 -10.43 -19.96 8.17
N TYR A 87 -10.14 -18.70 7.81
CA TYR A 87 -10.68 -17.53 8.53
C TYR A 87 -12.20 -17.43 8.44
N PRO A 88 -12.85 -17.70 7.29
CA PRO A 88 -14.32 -17.68 7.23
C PRO A 88 -14.96 -18.62 8.24
N ASP A 89 -14.41 -19.80 8.47
CA ASP A 89 -14.97 -20.78 9.40
C ASP A 89 -14.76 -20.35 10.86
N TRP A 90 -13.62 -19.75 11.19
CA TRP A 90 -13.37 -19.20 12.52
C TRP A 90 -14.34 -18.04 12.81
N ILE A 91 -14.52 -17.12 11.87
CA ILE A 91 -15.46 -15.99 11.97
C ILE A 91 -16.88 -16.51 12.14
N LYS A 92 -17.33 -17.44 11.29
CA LYS A 92 -18.69 -18.01 11.35
C LYS A 92 -18.96 -18.68 12.69
N LYS A 93 -18.00 -19.47 13.19
CA LYS A 93 -18.12 -20.14 14.48
C LYS A 93 -18.28 -19.15 15.63
N GLU A 94 -17.43 -18.12 15.68
CA GLU A 94 -17.48 -17.10 16.72
C GLU A 94 -18.79 -16.30 16.67
N LEU A 95 -19.29 -15.97 15.49
CA LEU A 95 -20.54 -15.23 15.32
C LEU A 95 -21.77 -15.98 15.84
N GLN A 96 -21.77 -17.33 15.83
CA GLN A 96 -22.87 -18.13 16.38
C GLN A 96 -23.05 -17.88 17.88
N GLU A 97 -21.96 -17.68 18.62
CA GLU A 97 -21.99 -17.34 20.06
C GLU A 97 -22.61 -15.96 20.32
N HIS A 98 -22.69 -15.11 19.28
CA HIS A 98 -23.23 -13.76 19.33
C HIS A 98 -24.58 -13.59 18.62
N ASN A 99 -25.30 -14.70 18.38
CA ASN A 99 -26.56 -14.71 17.65
C ASN A 99 -26.48 -13.98 16.29
N ALA A 100 -25.37 -14.19 15.57
CA ALA A 100 -25.10 -13.63 14.26
C ALA A 100 -24.56 -14.72 13.31
N TYR A 101 -24.49 -14.42 12.03
CA TYR A 101 -23.90 -15.32 11.04
C TYR A 101 -23.19 -14.53 9.95
N ALA A 102 -22.38 -15.20 9.16
CA ALA A 102 -21.72 -14.61 8.01
C ALA A 102 -21.74 -15.54 6.80
N SER A 103 -21.75 -14.93 5.63
CA SER A 103 -21.60 -15.62 4.34
C SER A 103 -20.37 -15.09 3.61
N VAL A 104 -19.62 -15.97 2.94
CA VAL A 104 -18.63 -15.53 1.97
C VAL A 104 -19.41 -14.96 0.78
N ALA A 105 -19.44 -13.64 0.69
CA ALA A 105 -20.23 -12.91 -0.30
C ALA A 105 -19.49 -12.73 -1.62
N SER A 106 -18.15 -12.68 -1.57
CA SER A 106 -17.29 -12.60 -2.75
C SER A 106 -15.89 -13.10 -2.44
N GLY A 107 -15.29 -13.79 -3.41
CA GLY A 107 -13.84 -13.88 -3.56
C GLY A 107 -13.35 -12.75 -4.44
N VAL A 108 -12.25 -12.09 -4.06
CA VAL A 108 -11.58 -11.10 -4.90
C VAL A 108 -10.28 -11.68 -5.44
N PRO A 109 -9.85 -11.28 -6.65
CA PRO A 109 -8.56 -11.74 -7.18
C PRO A 109 -7.42 -11.22 -6.29
N ALA A 110 -6.30 -11.93 -6.30
CA ALA A 110 -5.05 -11.48 -5.71
C ALA A 110 -3.92 -11.69 -6.70
N MET A 111 -3.07 -10.68 -6.89
CA MET A 111 -1.87 -10.77 -7.73
C MET A 111 -0.65 -10.51 -6.85
N CYS A 112 0.36 -11.37 -6.97
CA CYS A 112 1.64 -11.21 -6.28
C CYS A 112 2.68 -10.63 -7.23
N ASP A 113 3.13 -9.42 -6.98
CA ASP A 113 4.16 -8.75 -7.76
C ASP A 113 5.50 -9.52 -7.73
N GLY A 114 5.78 -10.26 -6.65
CA GLY A 114 6.94 -11.13 -6.58
C GLY A 114 6.95 -12.27 -7.61
N ILE A 115 5.77 -12.75 -8.02
CA ILE A 115 5.63 -13.79 -9.05
C ILE A 115 5.67 -13.18 -10.46
N THR A 116 4.98 -12.06 -10.66
CA THR A 116 4.84 -11.42 -11.99
C THR A 116 6.00 -10.50 -12.35
N GLN A 117 6.90 -10.23 -11.40
CA GLN A 117 7.98 -9.28 -11.55
C GLN A 117 8.88 -9.57 -12.75
N GLY A 118 9.01 -8.56 -13.62
CA GLY A 118 9.82 -8.64 -14.83
C GLY A 118 9.19 -9.38 -15.99
N TYR A 119 7.88 -9.66 -15.93
CA TYR A 119 7.07 -10.21 -17.01
C TYR A 119 5.93 -9.27 -17.37
N ASP A 120 5.45 -9.36 -18.62
CA ASP A 120 4.41 -8.48 -19.15
C ASP A 120 3.09 -8.54 -18.35
N GLY A 121 2.79 -9.69 -17.73
CA GLY A 121 1.62 -9.82 -16.85
C GLY A 121 1.61 -8.85 -15.67
N MET A 122 2.75 -8.26 -15.31
CA MET A 122 2.84 -7.25 -14.27
C MET A 122 2.18 -5.91 -14.64
N GLU A 123 1.93 -5.67 -15.93
CA GLU A 123 1.16 -4.50 -16.39
C GLU A 123 -0.27 -4.48 -15.83
N LEU A 124 -0.80 -5.64 -15.42
CA LEU A 124 -2.12 -5.76 -14.79
C LEU A 124 -2.12 -5.43 -13.29
N SER A 125 -0.95 -5.34 -12.67
CA SER A 125 -0.82 -5.28 -11.22
C SER A 125 -1.51 -4.06 -10.61
N LEU A 126 -1.30 -2.83 -11.13
CA LEU A 126 -1.98 -1.64 -10.61
C LEU A 126 -3.50 -1.75 -10.78
N PHE A 127 -3.95 -2.19 -11.94
CA PHE A 127 -5.38 -2.34 -12.25
C PHE A 127 -6.06 -3.44 -11.44
N SER A 128 -5.32 -4.43 -10.95
CA SER A 128 -5.88 -5.46 -10.06
C SER A 128 -6.47 -4.84 -8.80
N ARG A 129 -5.94 -3.71 -8.30
CA ARG A 129 -6.54 -2.92 -7.21
C ARG A 129 -7.97 -2.49 -7.55
N ASP A 130 -8.13 -2.00 -8.76
CA ASP A 130 -9.41 -1.48 -9.24
C ASP A 130 -10.40 -2.63 -9.48
N VAL A 131 -9.94 -3.75 -10.03
CA VAL A 131 -10.76 -4.98 -10.17
C VAL A 131 -11.19 -5.53 -8.80
N ILE A 132 -10.33 -5.49 -7.80
CA ILE A 132 -10.66 -5.89 -6.43
C ILE A 132 -11.76 -5.00 -5.86
N ALA A 133 -11.68 -3.69 -6.06
CA ALA A 133 -12.72 -2.76 -5.63
C ALA A 133 -14.07 -3.04 -6.33
N LEU A 134 -14.06 -3.28 -7.65
CA LEU A 134 -15.24 -3.65 -8.42
C LEU A 134 -15.82 -5.00 -7.96
N SER A 135 -14.98 -6.01 -7.72
CA SER A 135 -15.41 -7.32 -7.23
C SER A 135 -16.03 -7.23 -5.83
N THR A 136 -15.44 -6.39 -4.96
CA THR A 136 -15.99 -6.08 -3.63
C THR A 136 -17.39 -5.47 -3.76
N ALA A 137 -17.55 -4.50 -4.68
CA ALA A 137 -18.84 -3.86 -4.93
C ALA A 137 -19.89 -4.85 -5.42
N VAL A 138 -19.53 -5.77 -6.32
CA VAL A 138 -20.45 -6.84 -6.79
C VAL A 138 -20.92 -7.68 -5.60
N GLY A 139 -20.01 -8.11 -4.71
CA GLY A 139 -20.37 -8.90 -3.53
C GLY A 139 -21.33 -8.16 -2.59
N LEU A 140 -21.03 -6.92 -2.26
CA LEU A 140 -21.81 -6.14 -1.30
C LEU A 140 -23.12 -5.58 -1.88
N SER A 141 -23.25 -5.47 -3.21
CA SER A 141 -24.46 -4.98 -3.88
C SER A 141 -25.69 -5.86 -3.71
N HIS A 142 -25.54 -7.10 -3.22
CA HIS A 142 -26.66 -7.94 -2.81
C HIS A 142 -27.49 -7.32 -1.68
N ASN A 143 -26.89 -6.41 -0.91
CA ASN A 143 -27.53 -5.53 0.06
C ASN A 143 -28.36 -6.25 1.14
N VAL A 144 -27.82 -7.35 1.64
CA VAL A 144 -28.43 -8.21 2.67
C VAL A 144 -27.57 -8.29 3.94
N PHE A 145 -26.64 -7.34 4.11
CA PHE A 145 -25.63 -7.39 5.15
C PHE A 145 -25.74 -6.23 6.13
N ASP A 146 -25.53 -6.52 7.42
CA ASP A 146 -25.45 -5.54 8.51
C ASP A 146 -24.05 -4.99 8.73
N GLY A 147 -23.04 -5.59 8.08
CA GLY A 147 -21.64 -5.22 8.15
C GLY A 147 -20.79 -6.19 7.37
N ALA A 148 -19.46 -5.96 7.32
CA ALA A 148 -18.58 -6.76 6.48
C ALA A 148 -17.21 -7.01 7.11
N PHE A 149 -16.65 -8.20 6.84
CA PHE A 149 -15.26 -8.58 7.06
C PHE A 149 -14.51 -8.57 5.73
N PHE A 150 -13.32 -7.97 5.75
CA PHE A 150 -12.42 -7.93 4.59
C PHE A 150 -11.14 -8.68 4.91
N LEU A 151 -10.92 -9.82 4.24
CA LEU A 151 -9.77 -10.68 4.43
C LEU A 151 -8.77 -10.43 3.32
N GLY A 152 -7.74 -9.64 3.59
CA GLY A 152 -6.74 -9.28 2.59
C GLY A 152 -5.48 -8.70 3.18
N VAL A 153 -4.38 -8.93 2.49
CA VAL A 153 -3.05 -8.36 2.73
C VAL A 153 -2.44 -7.98 1.38
N CYS A 154 -1.19 -7.58 1.36
CA CYS A 154 -0.42 -7.26 0.16
C CYS A 154 -0.76 -5.92 -0.52
N ASP A 155 -0.04 -5.70 -1.63
CA ASP A 155 0.20 -4.41 -2.27
C ASP A 155 -1.09 -3.74 -2.76
N LYS A 156 -1.83 -4.42 -3.65
CA LYS A 156 -3.05 -3.90 -4.27
C LYS A 156 -4.34 -4.36 -3.59
N ILE A 157 -4.25 -5.46 -2.84
CA ILE A 157 -5.42 -6.12 -2.28
C ILE A 157 -6.05 -5.26 -1.17
N VAL A 158 -5.24 -4.80 -0.21
CA VAL A 158 -5.72 -3.95 0.88
C VAL A 158 -6.35 -2.66 0.36
N PRO A 159 -5.68 -1.85 -0.48
CA PRO A 159 -6.31 -0.63 -0.99
C PRO A 159 -7.52 -0.93 -1.87
N GLY A 160 -7.51 -2.00 -2.67
CA GLY A 160 -8.67 -2.39 -3.48
C GLY A 160 -9.89 -2.75 -2.64
N LEU A 161 -9.70 -3.56 -1.59
CA LEU A 161 -10.76 -3.89 -0.62
C LEU A 161 -11.29 -2.64 0.09
N LEU A 162 -10.41 -1.74 0.53
CA LEU A 162 -10.82 -0.53 1.25
C LEU A 162 -11.56 0.45 0.33
N ILE A 163 -11.09 0.65 -0.90
CA ILE A 163 -11.78 1.46 -1.91
C ILE A 163 -13.19 0.90 -2.19
N GLY A 164 -13.30 -0.42 -2.40
CA GLY A 164 -14.60 -1.07 -2.59
C GLY A 164 -15.51 -0.95 -1.38
N ALA A 165 -14.97 -1.15 -0.16
CA ALA A 165 -15.71 -1.01 1.10
C ALA A 165 -16.23 0.41 1.33
N LEU A 166 -15.47 1.45 0.94
CA LEU A 166 -15.88 2.84 1.08
C LEU A 166 -17.10 3.20 0.22
N SER A 167 -17.34 2.49 -0.88
CA SER A 167 -18.60 2.62 -1.65
C SER A 167 -19.83 2.08 -0.90
N PHE A 168 -19.60 1.32 0.19
CA PHE A 168 -20.60 0.82 1.15
C PHE A 168 -20.27 1.31 2.56
N GLY A 169 -19.81 2.56 2.66
CA GLY A 169 -19.33 3.16 3.90
C GLY A 169 -20.36 3.27 5.02
N ASN A 170 -21.65 3.04 4.73
CA ASN A 170 -22.72 2.88 5.73
C ASN A 170 -22.60 1.58 6.53
N LEU A 171 -21.89 0.56 6.03
CA LEU A 171 -21.68 -0.70 6.74
C LEU A 171 -20.56 -0.58 7.76
N ALA A 172 -20.78 -1.14 8.94
CA ALA A 172 -19.71 -1.39 9.89
C ALA A 172 -18.75 -2.43 9.29
N SER A 173 -17.44 -2.17 9.33
CA SER A 173 -16.45 -2.97 8.62
C SER A 173 -15.23 -3.25 9.48
N VAL A 174 -14.69 -4.48 9.37
CA VAL A 174 -13.44 -4.90 10.03
C VAL A 174 -12.53 -5.55 8.98
N PHE A 175 -11.28 -5.14 8.96
CA PHE A 175 -10.25 -5.72 8.11
C PHE A 175 -9.42 -6.72 8.93
N VAL A 176 -9.11 -7.88 8.33
CA VAL A 176 -8.46 -8.97 9.05
C VAL A 176 -7.19 -9.39 8.29
N PRO A 177 -5.99 -9.13 8.84
CA PRO A 177 -4.73 -9.47 8.20
C PRO A 177 -4.35 -10.94 8.38
N SER A 178 -3.52 -11.48 7.46
CA SER A 178 -2.89 -12.80 7.64
C SER A 178 -1.57 -12.73 8.41
N GLY A 179 -0.87 -11.61 8.33
CA GLY A 179 0.45 -11.44 8.92
C GLY A 179 1.62 -11.87 8.02
N PRO A 180 2.86 -11.57 8.42
CA PRO A 180 4.07 -11.95 7.70
C PRO A 180 4.39 -13.43 7.93
N MET A 181 5.12 -14.05 6.98
CA MET A 181 5.76 -15.34 7.22
C MET A 181 6.84 -15.22 8.31
N VAL A 182 7.26 -16.33 8.88
CA VAL A 182 8.41 -16.33 9.80
C VAL A 182 9.68 -15.92 9.08
N SER A 183 10.67 -15.39 9.81
CA SER A 183 11.93 -14.94 9.22
C SER A 183 12.70 -16.10 8.60
N GLY A 184 13.15 -15.90 7.36
CA GLY A 184 14.06 -16.80 6.66
C GLY A 184 15.50 -16.28 6.75
N ILE A 185 16.25 -16.38 5.64
CA ILE A 185 17.59 -15.80 5.57
C ILE A 185 17.50 -14.27 5.62
N GLU A 186 18.57 -13.65 6.08
CA GLU A 186 18.71 -12.20 6.18
C GLU A 186 18.59 -11.53 4.80
N ASN A 187 17.86 -10.43 4.74
CA ASN A 187 17.57 -9.70 3.50
C ASN A 187 18.83 -9.27 2.73
N TYR A 188 19.93 -8.94 3.44
CA TYR A 188 21.17 -8.56 2.77
C TYR A 188 21.84 -9.74 2.03
N LYS A 189 21.74 -10.98 2.57
CA LYS A 189 22.27 -12.18 1.90
C LYS A 189 21.53 -12.45 0.61
N LYS A 190 20.19 -12.29 0.62
CA LYS A 190 19.37 -12.39 -0.58
C LYS A 190 19.73 -11.32 -1.61
N ALA A 191 19.84 -10.05 -1.18
CA ALA A 191 20.22 -8.95 -2.06
C ALA A 191 21.60 -9.18 -2.69
N LYS A 192 22.56 -9.65 -1.90
CA LYS A 192 23.90 -9.99 -2.38
C LYS A 192 23.86 -11.15 -3.40
N ALA A 193 23.10 -12.21 -3.13
CA ALA A 193 22.98 -13.33 -4.07
C ALA A 193 22.41 -12.88 -5.44
N ARG A 194 21.42 -11.97 -5.42
CA ARG A 194 20.88 -11.38 -6.66
C ARG A 194 21.92 -10.56 -7.42
N GLN A 195 22.74 -9.78 -6.71
CA GLN A 195 23.86 -9.03 -7.31
C GLN A 195 24.93 -9.97 -7.86
N ASP A 196 25.32 -10.98 -7.09
CA ASP A 196 26.32 -11.98 -7.50
C ASP A 196 25.85 -12.77 -8.74
N PHE A 197 24.56 -13.09 -8.83
CA PHE A 197 23.95 -13.66 -10.03
C PHE A 197 23.98 -12.71 -11.23
N ALA A 198 23.60 -11.45 -11.03
CA ALA A 198 23.65 -10.43 -12.09
C ALA A 198 25.07 -10.19 -12.62
N MET A 199 26.08 -10.35 -11.76
CA MET A 199 27.50 -10.29 -12.14
C MET A 199 28.08 -11.62 -12.66
N GLY A 200 27.26 -12.68 -12.78
CA GLY A 200 27.70 -14.00 -13.25
C GLY A 200 28.58 -14.78 -12.26
N LYS A 201 28.63 -14.40 -10.98
CA LYS A 201 29.43 -15.07 -9.95
C LYS A 201 28.79 -16.35 -9.42
N ILE A 202 27.46 -16.43 -9.46
CA ILE A 202 26.67 -17.61 -9.08
C ILE A 202 25.73 -17.98 -10.22
N ASN A 203 25.34 -19.25 -10.30
CA ASN A 203 24.40 -19.73 -11.31
C ASN A 203 22.93 -19.64 -10.83
N ARG A 204 21.99 -19.97 -11.73
CA ARG A 204 20.55 -19.89 -11.45
C ARG A 204 20.10 -20.84 -10.32
N GLU A 205 20.68 -22.02 -10.22
CA GLU A 205 20.31 -22.99 -9.20
C GLU A 205 20.73 -22.51 -7.80
N GLU A 206 21.92 -21.93 -7.69
CA GLU A 206 22.43 -21.34 -6.45
C GLU A 206 21.55 -20.16 -6.01
N LEU A 207 21.17 -19.27 -6.94
CA LEU A 207 20.25 -18.19 -6.64
C LEU A 207 18.89 -18.73 -6.18
N LEU A 208 18.32 -19.74 -6.86
CA LEU A 208 17.03 -20.32 -6.49
C LEU A 208 17.05 -20.91 -5.07
N LYS A 209 18.11 -21.58 -4.67
CA LYS A 209 18.26 -22.09 -3.29
C LYS A 209 18.21 -20.96 -2.26
N VAL A 210 18.85 -19.82 -2.54
CA VAL A 210 18.82 -18.65 -1.66
C VAL A 210 17.42 -18.04 -1.60
N GLU A 211 16.75 -17.89 -2.75
CA GLU A 211 15.38 -17.34 -2.82
C GLU A 211 14.39 -18.22 -2.06
N MET A 212 14.47 -19.54 -2.19
CA MET A 212 13.61 -20.49 -1.47
C MET A 212 13.80 -20.44 0.06
N GLN A 213 14.99 -20.06 0.54
CA GLN A 213 15.23 -19.84 1.98
C GLN A 213 14.63 -18.51 2.48
N SER A 214 14.32 -17.58 1.59
CA SER A 214 13.67 -16.31 1.92
C SER A 214 12.15 -16.40 1.86
N TYR A 215 11.63 -17.24 0.98
CA TYR A 215 10.18 -17.41 0.74
C TYR A 215 9.84 -18.89 0.99
N HIS A 216 9.67 -19.26 2.25
CA HIS A 216 9.65 -20.65 2.69
C HIS A 216 8.41 -21.05 3.48
N ASP A 217 7.50 -20.10 3.80
CA ASP A 217 6.31 -20.36 4.60
C ASP A 217 5.12 -19.48 4.11
N VAL A 218 3.96 -19.68 4.71
CA VAL A 218 2.77 -18.87 4.47
C VAL A 218 2.86 -17.52 5.18
N GLY A 219 2.28 -16.49 4.59
CA GLY A 219 2.30 -15.12 5.09
C GLY A 219 2.87 -14.14 4.06
N THR A 220 2.85 -12.84 4.38
CA THR A 220 3.47 -11.82 3.53
C THR A 220 4.98 -11.93 3.56
N CYS A 221 5.65 -11.35 2.55
CA CYS A 221 7.11 -11.19 2.58
C CYS A 221 7.54 -10.46 3.86
N THR A 222 8.73 -10.77 4.39
CA THR A 222 9.22 -10.20 5.66
C THR A 222 9.88 -8.83 5.53
N PHE A 223 10.21 -8.37 4.32
CA PHE A 223 10.71 -7.01 4.12
C PHE A 223 9.59 -5.96 4.23
N TYR A 224 9.95 -4.73 4.59
CA TYR A 224 8.98 -3.64 4.78
C TYR A 224 8.65 -2.93 3.47
N GLY A 225 8.09 -3.70 2.52
CA GLY A 225 7.50 -3.20 1.28
C GLY A 225 6.05 -2.80 1.43
N THR A 226 5.35 -2.65 0.31
CA THR A 226 3.96 -2.18 0.28
C THR A 226 3.02 -3.13 0.99
N ALA A 227 3.26 -4.44 0.95
CA ALA A 227 2.47 -5.44 1.67
C ALA A 227 2.38 -5.14 3.17
N ASN A 228 3.52 -4.95 3.83
CA ASN A 228 3.58 -4.72 5.28
C ASN A 228 3.27 -3.28 5.67
N SER A 229 3.64 -2.29 4.85
CA SER A 229 3.25 -0.91 5.13
C SER A 229 1.76 -0.65 4.90
N ASN A 230 1.06 -1.43 4.07
CA ASN A 230 -0.41 -1.45 4.05
C ASN A 230 -0.99 -1.89 5.40
N GLN A 231 -0.45 -2.99 5.99
CA GLN A 231 -0.91 -3.48 7.28
C GLN A 231 -0.70 -2.42 8.38
N MET A 232 0.46 -1.76 8.39
CA MET A 232 0.74 -0.64 9.28
C MET A 232 -0.30 0.48 9.11
N MET A 233 -0.61 0.88 7.87
CA MET A 233 -1.61 1.93 7.63
C MET A 233 -3.00 1.53 8.16
N MET A 234 -3.41 0.27 8.01
CA MET A 234 -4.68 -0.22 8.54
C MET A 234 -4.74 -0.15 10.07
N GLU A 235 -3.63 -0.40 10.78
CA GLU A 235 -3.51 -0.18 12.23
C GLU A 235 -3.66 1.31 12.57
N PHE A 236 -2.93 2.19 11.86
CA PHE A 236 -2.97 3.63 12.10
C PHE A 236 -4.30 4.29 11.72
N MET A 237 -5.07 3.67 10.82
CA MET A 237 -6.46 4.06 10.53
C MET A 237 -7.47 3.43 11.51
N GLY A 238 -7.03 2.58 12.42
CA GLY A 238 -7.92 1.94 13.40
C GLY A 238 -8.86 0.88 12.83
N LEU A 239 -8.49 0.21 11.73
CA LEU A 239 -9.34 -0.75 11.00
C LEU A 239 -9.00 -2.23 11.28
N HIS A 240 -7.86 -2.53 11.89
CA HIS A 240 -7.49 -3.85 12.39
C HIS A 240 -7.79 -3.96 13.90
N VAL A 241 -7.96 -5.16 14.38
CA VAL A 241 -7.83 -5.43 15.82
C VAL A 241 -6.41 -5.04 16.25
N ALA A 242 -6.27 -4.30 17.34
CA ALA A 242 -5.03 -3.64 17.73
C ALA A 242 -3.82 -4.58 17.72
N ASN A 243 -2.78 -4.16 17.02
CA ASN A 243 -1.50 -4.85 16.85
C ASN A 243 -1.61 -6.30 16.36
N SER A 244 -2.57 -6.56 15.48
CA SER A 244 -2.73 -7.85 14.82
C SER A 244 -1.92 -7.97 13.52
N SER A 245 -1.43 -6.88 12.96
CA SER A 245 -0.86 -6.82 11.61
C SER A 245 0.35 -7.73 11.42
N PHE A 246 1.26 -7.82 12.38
CA PHE A 246 2.53 -8.53 12.24
C PHE A 246 2.62 -9.85 13.04
N ILE A 247 1.50 -10.36 13.50
CA ILE A 247 1.43 -11.70 14.07
C ILE A 247 1.47 -12.74 12.94
N ASN A 248 2.39 -13.70 13.00
CA ASN A 248 2.53 -14.73 11.96
C ASN A 248 1.25 -15.56 11.80
N PRO A 249 0.93 -16.06 10.60
CA PRO A 249 -0.26 -16.86 10.34
C PRO A 249 -0.35 -18.14 11.18
N ASN A 250 0.80 -18.79 11.41
CA ASN A 250 0.89 -20.06 12.17
C ASN A 250 0.98 -19.85 13.70
N ASN A 251 1.02 -18.60 14.18
CA ASN A 251 0.98 -18.32 15.61
C ASN A 251 -0.44 -18.59 16.16
N PRO A 252 -0.60 -19.35 17.27
CA PRO A 252 -1.92 -19.61 17.88
C PRO A 252 -2.72 -18.33 18.20
N LEU A 253 -2.05 -17.22 18.51
CA LEU A 253 -2.66 -15.90 18.74
C LEU A 253 -3.42 -15.41 17.49
N ARG A 254 -2.99 -15.77 16.28
CA ARG A 254 -3.64 -15.35 15.03
C ARG A 254 -5.13 -15.74 14.99
N LYS A 255 -5.45 -16.97 15.35
CA LYS A 255 -6.83 -17.46 15.38
C LYS A 255 -7.68 -16.64 16.35
N VAL A 256 -7.18 -16.38 17.55
CA VAL A 256 -7.90 -15.63 18.59
C VAL A 256 -8.13 -14.16 18.16
N LEU A 257 -7.18 -13.56 17.42
CA LEU A 257 -7.35 -12.22 16.86
C LEU A 257 -8.41 -12.17 15.74
N VAL A 258 -8.54 -13.24 14.95
CA VAL A 258 -9.62 -13.37 13.96
C VAL A 258 -10.98 -13.49 14.66
N GLU A 259 -11.07 -14.30 15.73
CA GLU A 259 -12.28 -14.44 16.56
C GLU A 259 -12.62 -13.11 17.26
N GLU A 260 -11.61 -12.36 17.75
CA GLU A 260 -11.83 -11.01 18.32
C GLU A 260 -12.40 -10.04 17.28
N SER A 261 -11.95 -10.13 16.02
CA SER A 261 -12.52 -9.33 14.92
C SER A 261 -14.01 -9.60 14.74
N ALA A 262 -14.42 -10.87 14.86
CA ALA A 262 -15.82 -11.26 14.78
C ALA A 262 -16.63 -10.73 15.98
N LYS A 263 -16.10 -10.83 17.21
CA LYS A 263 -16.73 -10.26 18.43
C LYS A 263 -16.95 -8.75 18.31
N ARG A 264 -15.93 -8.04 17.81
CA ARG A 264 -16.01 -6.58 17.63
C ARG A 264 -17.16 -6.20 16.73
N LEU A 265 -17.26 -6.79 15.55
CA LEU A 265 -18.32 -6.47 14.59
C LEU A 265 -19.69 -6.90 15.12
N ALA A 266 -19.82 -8.10 15.71
CA ALA A 266 -21.05 -8.61 16.30
C ALA A 266 -21.58 -7.72 17.44
N SER A 267 -20.68 -7.07 18.19
CA SER A 267 -21.06 -6.19 19.31
C SER A 267 -21.98 -5.04 18.90
N GLY A 268 -22.00 -4.66 17.62
CA GLY A 268 -22.75 -3.52 17.09
C GLY A 268 -22.22 -2.15 17.54
N LYS A 269 -21.00 -2.11 18.10
CA LYS A 269 -20.34 -0.86 18.56
C LYS A 269 -19.39 -0.26 17.52
N VAL A 270 -18.99 -1.06 16.52
CA VAL A 270 -18.17 -0.56 15.41
C VAL A 270 -19.00 0.43 14.60
N LEU A 271 -18.46 1.63 14.41
CA LEU A 271 -19.12 2.64 13.59
C LEU A 271 -19.14 2.24 12.11
N PRO A 272 -20.08 2.79 11.32
CA PRO A 272 -20.01 2.72 9.85
C PRO A 272 -18.64 3.16 9.33
N LEU A 273 -18.13 2.48 8.30
CA LEU A 273 -16.78 2.74 7.77
C LEU A 273 -16.57 4.21 7.37
N ALA A 274 -17.59 4.84 6.79
CA ALA A 274 -17.53 6.26 6.40
C ALA A 274 -17.37 7.22 7.59
N LYS A 275 -17.65 6.76 8.82
CA LYS A 275 -17.42 7.51 10.06
C LYS A 275 -16.10 7.15 10.73
N LEU A 276 -15.51 5.99 10.41
CA LEU A 276 -14.17 5.61 10.88
C LEU A 276 -13.08 6.29 10.04
N ILE A 277 -13.33 6.41 8.72
CA ILE A 277 -12.36 6.99 7.80
C ILE A 277 -12.71 8.46 7.55
N ASP A 278 -11.87 9.34 8.08
CA ASP A 278 -11.90 10.79 7.93
C ASP A 278 -10.48 11.34 7.69
N GLU A 279 -10.31 12.64 7.71
CA GLU A 279 -9.03 13.31 7.50
C GLU A 279 -8.01 12.93 8.59
N LYS A 280 -8.45 12.67 9.85
CA LYS A 280 -7.57 12.27 10.95
C LYS A 280 -7.04 10.85 10.74
N SER A 281 -7.92 9.90 10.41
CA SER A 281 -7.52 8.51 10.16
C SER A 281 -6.58 8.39 8.96
N ILE A 282 -6.83 9.14 7.88
CA ILE A 282 -5.96 9.21 6.69
C ILE A 282 -4.61 9.83 7.04
N LEU A 283 -4.59 10.93 7.82
CA LEU A 283 -3.34 11.53 8.28
C LEU A 283 -2.59 10.62 9.24
N ASN A 284 -3.26 9.88 10.12
CA ASN A 284 -2.61 8.89 10.96
C ASN A 284 -1.89 7.82 10.13
N ALA A 285 -2.52 7.31 9.06
CA ALA A 285 -1.87 6.39 8.13
C ALA A 285 -0.62 7.00 7.48
N LEU A 286 -0.70 8.27 7.07
CA LEU A 286 0.42 9.00 6.48
C LEU A 286 1.54 9.24 7.51
N ILE A 287 1.20 9.58 8.74
CA ILE A 287 2.13 9.73 9.86
C ILE A 287 2.86 8.40 10.13
N GLY A 288 2.13 7.31 10.22
CA GLY A 288 2.70 5.97 10.36
C GLY A 288 3.66 5.61 9.21
N LEU A 289 3.28 5.96 7.97
CA LEU A 289 4.11 5.76 6.79
C LEU A 289 5.47 6.48 6.92
N MET A 290 5.47 7.73 7.41
CA MET A 290 6.68 8.52 7.60
C MET A 290 7.51 8.01 8.78
N ALA A 291 6.88 7.73 9.91
CA ALA A 291 7.57 7.25 11.12
C ALA A 291 8.25 5.89 10.93
N THR A 292 7.70 5.05 10.06
CA THR A 292 8.23 3.70 9.81
C THR A 292 8.99 3.56 8.50
N GLY A 293 9.02 4.61 7.67
CA GLY A 293 9.72 4.59 6.38
C GLY A 293 9.14 3.58 5.39
N GLY A 294 7.81 3.54 5.26
CA GLY A 294 7.11 2.59 4.39
C GLY A 294 7.28 2.85 2.88
N SER A 295 6.53 2.13 2.07
CA SER A 295 6.65 2.13 0.61
C SER A 295 6.17 3.43 -0.04
N THR A 296 6.87 3.87 -1.09
CA THR A 296 6.44 4.99 -1.96
C THR A 296 5.16 4.70 -2.73
N ASN A 297 4.76 3.43 -2.92
CA ASN A 297 3.52 3.10 -3.61
C ASN A 297 2.27 3.69 -2.92
N HIS A 298 2.38 4.07 -1.64
CA HIS A 298 1.30 4.74 -0.92
C HIS A 298 1.05 6.18 -1.38
N THR A 299 1.98 6.82 -2.11
CA THR A 299 1.70 8.10 -2.80
C THR A 299 0.69 7.96 -3.95
N LEU A 300 0.35 6.71 -4.32
CA LEU A 300 -0.77 6.36 -5.19
C LEU A 300 -1.95 5.83 -4.36
N HIS A 301 -1.70 4.79 -3.55
CA HIS A 301 -2.78 4.02 -2.91
C HIS A 301 -3.52 4.81 -1.83
N LEU A 302 -2.82 5.57 -0.99
CA LEU A 302 -3.48 6.37 0.05
C LEU A 302 -4.28 7.54 -0.56
N ILE A 303 -3.80 8.12 -1.67
CA ILE A 303 -4.56 9.13 -2.44
C ILE A 303 -5.83 8.52 -3.02
N ALA A 304 -5.74 7.32 -3.60
CA ALA A 304 -6.90 6.61 -4.14
C ALA A 304 -7.94 6.29 -3.05
N ILE A 305 -7.49 5.83 -1.89
CA ILE A 305 -8.34 5.57 -0.72
C ILE A 305 -9.02 6.87 -0.26
N ALA A 306 -8.26 7.95 -0.08
CA ALA A 306 -8.78 9.25 0.36
C ALA A 306 -9.86 9.77 -0.59
N ARG A 307 -9.59 9.76 -1.91
CA ARG A 307 -10.58 10.17 -2.93
C ARG A 307 -11.86 9.32 -2.88
N SER A 308 -11.75 8.02 -2.58
CA SER A 308 -12.91 7.13 -2.51
C SER A 308 -13.86 7.42 -1.34
N CYS A 309 -13.43 8.21 -0.36
CA CYS A 309 -14.28 8.72 0.71
C CYS A 309 -14.46 10.25 0.68
N GLY A 310 -14.15 10.89 -0.44
CA GLY A 310 -14.33 12.32 -0.65
C GLY A 310 -13.26 13.21 -0.01
N VAL A 311 -12.16 12.64 0.49
CA VAL A 311 -11.02 13.40 1.04
C VAL A 311 -9.99 13.65 -0.08
N ILE A 312 -9.59 14.90 -0.27
CA ILE A 312 -8.60 15.29 -1.28
C ILE A 312 -7.22 15.38 -0.60
N LEU A 313 -6.43 14.35 -0.78
CA LEU A 313 -5.02 14.27 -0.39
C LEU A 313 -4.14 14.49 -1.62
N ASN A 314 -3.01 15.19 -1.47
CA ASN A 314 -2.06 15.42 -2.55
C ASN A 314 -0.60 15.23 -2.10
N TRP A 315 0.34 15.26 -3.03
CA TRP A 315 1.76 15.04 -2.72
C TRP A 315 2.38 16.13 -1.83
N ASP A 316 1.86 17.38 -1.86
CA ASP A 316 2.35 18.43 -0.97
C ASP A 316 2.00 18.12 0.50
N ASP A 317 0.90 17.42 0.76
CA ASP A 317 0.56 16.94 2.11
C ASP A 317 1.55 15.84 2.56
N PHE A 318 1.96 14.95 1.65
CA PHE A 318 3.00 13.94 1.94
C PHE A 318 4.34 14.61 2.30
N ASP A 319 4.76 15.60 1.53
CA ASP A 319 6.01 16.34 1.81
C ASP A 319 5.92 17.09 3.15
N ALA A 320 4.79 17.75 3.40
CA ALA A 320 4.57 18.48 4.66
C ALA A 320 4.60 17.55 5.88
N VAL A 321 3.91 16.41 5.83
CA VAL A 321 3.92 15.42 6.94
C VAL A 321 5.30 14.78 7.06
N SER A 322 5.98 14.46 5.95
CA SER A 322 7.33 13.91 5.97
C SER A 322 8.34 14.84 6.67
N ASN A 323 8.20 16.15 6.50
CA ASN A 323 9.07 17.12 7.17
C ASN A 323 8.82 17.25 8.67
N LEU A 324 7.65 16.83 9.18
CA LEU A 324 7.28 16.93 10.59
C LEU A 324 7.53 15.66 11.38
N ILE A 325 7.42 14.50 10.73
CA ILE A 325 7.43 13.20 11.40
C ILE A 325 8.80 12.57 11.31
N PRO A 326 9.45 12.28 12.44
CA PRO A 326 10.77 11.64 12.46
C PRO A 326 10.69 10.17 12.03
N LEU A 327 11.77 9.66 11.46
CA LEU A 327 11.93 8.24 11.13
C LEU A 327 12.31 7.46 12.39
N LEU A 328 11.44 6.58 12.86
CA LEU A 328 11.61 5.82 14.10
C LEU A 328 12.04 4.37 13.86
N ALA A 329 11.85 3.84 12.65
CA ALA A 329 12.15 2.43 12.34
C ALA A 329 13.10 2.29 11.15
N LYS A 330 14.02 1.32 11.26
CA LYS A 330 14.93 0.88 10.19
C LYS A 330 14.69 -0.60 9.86
N VAL A 331 13.62 -0.85 9.11
CA VAL A 331 13.29 -2.17 8.55
C VAL A 331 13.70 -2.20 7.07
N TYR A 332 14.16 -3.33 6.55
CA TYR A 332 14.61 -3.45 5.17
C TYR A 332 13.53 -2.96 4.17
N PRO A 333 13.84 -2.05 3.23
CA PRO A 333 15.16 -1.65 2.71
C PRO A 333 15.84 -0.48 3.46
N ASN A 334 15.24 0.14 4.45
CA ASN A 334 15.86 1.26 5.20
C ASN A 334 16.95 0.78 6.18
N GLY A 335 16.88 -0.48 6.61
CA GLY A 335 17.83 -1.16 7.49
C GLY A 335 18.03 -2.60 7.07
N SER A 336 18.63 -3.42 7.93
CA SER A 336 18.87 -4.85 7.68
C SER A 336 17.78 -5.75 8.25
N ALA A 337 17.05 -5.30 9.27
CA ALA A 337 16.02 -6.07 9.98
C ALA A 337 14.79 -6.32 9.09
N ASP A 338 14.07 -7.39 9.40
CA ASP A 338 12.76 -7.67 8.83
C ASP A 338 11.61 -7.23 9.76
N VAL A 339 10.36 -7.43 9.34
CA VAL A 339 9.18 -7.00 10.12
C VAL A 339 8.98 -7.82 11.39
N ASN A 340 9.43 -9.08 11.44
CA ASN A 340 9.35 -9.90 12.65
C ASN A 340 10.32 -9.37 13.72
N ALA A 341 11.53 -8.98 13.31
CA ALA A 341 12.50 -8.36 14.20
C ALA A 341 12.02 -6.98 14.69
N PHE A 342 11.36 -6.21 13.83
CA PHE A 342 10.72 -4.94 14.20
C PHE A 342 9.60 -5.17 15.24
N GLU A 343 8.72 -6.14 15.02
CA GLU A 343 7.65 -6.47 15.97
C GLU A 343 8.24 -6.92 17.32
N ALA A 344 9.29 -7.76 17.28
CA ALA A 344 9.95 -8.25 18.50
C ALA A 344 10.59 -7.14 19.35
N CYS A 345 10.97 -6.00 18.77
CA CYS A 345 11.56 -4.89 19.56
C CYS A 345 10.55 -3.83 20.04
N GLY A 346 9.27 -4.03 19.82
CA GLY A 346 8.21 -3.14 20.29
C GLY A 346 7.14 -2.85 19.25
N GLY A 347 7.43 -3.06 17.98
CA GLY A 347 6.48 -3.02 16.87
C GLY A 347 5.70 -1.72 16.75
N LEU A 348 4.50 -1.83 16.17
CA LEU A 348 3.61 -0.68 15.96
C LEU A 348 3.09 -0.11 17.27
N ALA A 349 2.87 -0.94 18.29
CA ALA A 349 2.39 -0.47 19.60
C ALA A 349 3.34 0.56 20.22
N PHE A 350 4.65 0.32 20.14
CA PHE A 350 5.68 1.26 20.59
C PHE A 350 5.68 2.54 19.75
N VAL A 351 5.64 2.41 18.41
CA VAL A 351 5.62 3.58 17.51
C VAL A 351 4.42 4.48 17.80
N ILE A 352 3.22 3.91 17.91
CA ILE A 352 1.99 4.65 18.21
C ILE A 352 2.10 5.33 19.58
N LYS A 353 2.59 4.62 20.59
CA LYS A 353 2.79 5.17 21.94
C LYS A 353 3.74 6.37 21.94
N GLU A 354 4.88 6.26 21.26
CA GLU A 354 5.86 7.35 21.15
C GLU A 354 5.30 8.58 20.40
N LEU A 355 4.58 8.35 19.28
CA LEU A 355 3.96 9.43 18.52
C LEU A 355 2.84 10.13 19.31
N LEU A 356 2.02 9.38 20.04
CA LEU A 356 0.96 9.95 20.92
C LEU A 356 1.56 10.79 22.05
N LYS A 357 2.60 10.28 22.70
CA LYS A 357 3.32 10.98 23.77
C LYS A 357 3.80 12.38 23.36
N GLU A 358 4.29 12.50 22.13
CA GLU A 358 4.83 13.76 21.59
C GLU A 358 3.76 14.58 20.82
N GLY A 359 2.50 14.13 20.79
CA GLY A 359 1.40 14.81 20.09
C GLY A 359 1.57 14.80 18.57
N LEU A 360 2.22 13.76 18.02
CA LEU A 360 2.48 13.56 16.59
C LEU A 360 1.48 12.63 15.93
N LEU A 361 0.37 12.31 16.57
CA LEU A 361 -0.70 11.45 16.06
C LEU A 361 -2.04 11.99 16.51
N PHE A 362 -3.08 11.89 15.68
CA PHE A 362 -4.45 12.24 16.06
C PHE A 362 -5.02 11.14 16.96
N GLU A 363 -5.00 11.38 18.28
CA GLU A 363 -5.43 10.43 19.30
C GLU A 363 -6.92 10.10 19.19
N ASP A 364 -7.74 11.09 18.85
CA ASP A 364 -9.20 11.04 18.84
C ASP A 364 -9.81 10.52 17.53
N ALA A 365 -8.99 10.00 16.61
CA ALA A 365 -9.48 9.28 15.44
C ALA A 365 -10.28 8.05 15.87
N HIS A 366 -11.47 7.85 15.30
CA HIS A 366 -12.31 6.69 15.61
C HIS A 366 -11.68 5.38 15.14
N THR A 367 -11.91 4.31 15.91
CA THR A 367 -11.35 2.99 15.61
C THR A 367 -12.36 1.86 15.85
N ILE A 368 -12.12 0.68 15.29
CA ILE A 368 -12.92 -0.52 15.58
C ILE A 368 -12.74 -1.01 17.04
N MET A 369 -11.69 -0.55 17.71
CA MET A 369 -11.37 -0.90 19.10
C MET A 369 -12.06 0.00 20.12
N ASP A 370 -12.77 1.05 19.70
CA ASP A 370 -13.44 1.99 20.59
C ASP A 370 -14.41 1.31 21.55
N THR A 371 -14.37 1.72 22.81
CA THR A 371 -15.28 1.31 23.87
C THR A 371 -15.95 2.53 24.49
N LYS A 372 -16.80 2.32 25.50
CA LYS A 372 -17.39 3.44 26.25
C LYS A 372 -16.37 4.25 27.05
N THR A 373 -15.30 3.59 27.51
CA THR A 373 -14.30 4.14 28.43
C THR A 373 -12.97 4.47 27.77
N GLN A 374 -12.66 3.87 26.61
CA GLN A 374 -11.41 4.08 25.89
C GLN A 374 -11.71 4.23 24.39
N LYS A 375 -11.27 5.33 23.81
CA LYS A 375 -11.49 5.66 22.40
C LYS A 375 -10.18 6.00 21.72
N GLY A 376 -10.20 5.91 20.38
CA GLY A 376 -9.12 6.38 19.54
C GLY A 376 -7.86 5.52 19.59
N MET A 377 -6.76 6.15 19.25
CA MET A 377 -5.47 5.48 19.03
C MET A 377 -4.81 4.96 20.32
N GLN A 378 -5.27 5.37 21.50
CA GLN A 378 -4.81 4.79 22.77
C GLN A 378 -5.05 3.28 22.87
N ASN A 379 -6.06 2.76 22.17
CA ASN A 379 -6.30 1.32 22.10
C ASN A 379 -5.12 0.55 21.45
N TYR A 380 -4.34 1.21 20.60
CA TYR A 380 -3.25 0.61 19.82
C TYR A 380 -1.88 0.71 20.51
N THR A 381 -1.81 1.28 21.72
CA THR A 381 -0.59 1.29 22.55
C THR A 381 -0.41 0.01 23.37
N LYS A 382 -1.20 -1.02 23.09
CA LYS A 382 -1.18 -2.31 23.80
C LYS A 382 -0.90 -3.45 22.84
N THR A 383 -0.08 -4.40 23.28
CA THR A 383 0.30 -5.60 22.51
C THR A 383 -0.57 -6.79 22.91
N PRO A 384 -1.13 -7.56 21.97
CA PRO A 384 -1.93 -8.74 22.25
C PRO A 384 -1.06 -9.94 22.64
N PHE A 385 -1.52 -10.71 23.61
CA PHE A 385 -0.91 -11.98 24.07
C PHE A 385 -1.98 -13.05 24.23
N LEU A 386 -1.55 -14.30 24.14
CA LEU A 386 -2.37 -15.47 24.46
C LEU A 386 -1.96 -15.99 25.84
N GLU A 387 -2.85 -15.84 26.84
CA GLU A 387 -2.64 -16.36 28.18
C GLU A 387 -3.78 -17.33 28.55
N ASN A 388 -3.44 -18.55 28.87
CA ASN A 388 -4.41 -19.61 29.18
C ASN A 388 -5.53 -19.77 28.12
N GLY A 389 -5.18 -19.57 26.83
CA GLY A 389 -6.10 -19.64 25.72
C GLY A 389 -6.98 -18.39 25.52
N GLN A 390 -6.79 -17.34 26.31
CA GLN A 390 -7.54 -16.09 26.23
C GLN A 390 -6.69 -14.94 25.69
N LEU A 391 -7.31 -14.03 24.94
CA LEU A 391 -6.68 -12.81 24.48
C LEU A 391 -6.54 -11.83 25.62
N VAL A 392 -5.31 -11.40 25.88
CA VAL A 392 -4.97 -10.38 26.87
C VAL A 392 -4.15 -9.29 26.21
N TYR A 393 -4.42 -8.04 26.54
CA TYR A 393 -3.66 -6.89 26.08
C TYR A 393 -2.78 -6.34 27.20
N LYS A 394 -1.47 -6.21 26.93
CA LYS A 394 -0.49 -5.58 27.82
C LYS A 394 -0.01 -4.27 27.22
N ASP A 395 0.35 -3.31 28.05
CA ASP A 395 0.93 -2.06 27.57
C ASP A 395 2.20 -2.33 26.76
N ALA A 396 2.39 -1.57 25.68
CA ALA A 396 3.61 -1.61 24.90
C ALA A 396 4.84 -1.31 25.76
N VAL A 397 5.98 -1.87 25.38
CA VAL A 397 7.25 -1.63 26.07
C VAL A 397 7.54 -0.14 26.22
N ASN A 398 8.21 0.24 27.32
CA ASN A 398 8.57 1.64 27.56
C ASN A 398 9.82 2.07 26.78
N HIS A 399 10.65 1.12 26.41
CA HIS A 399 11.88 1.32 25.63
C HIS A 399 11.95 0.28 24.54
N SER A 400 12.46 0.66 23.38
CA SER A 400 12.74 -0.31 22.34
C SER A 400 13.71 -1.37 22.82
N LEU A 401 13.45 -2.64 22.49
CA LEU A 401 14.34 -3.76 22.83
C LEU A 401 15.55 -3.84 21.89
N ASN A 402 15.55 -3.08 20.77
CA ASN A 402 16.69 -2.96 19.87
C ASN A 402 16.68 -1.59 19.18
N THR A 403 17.57 -0.69 19.62
CA THR A 403 17.69 0.69 19.10
C THR A 403 18.32 0.79 17.73
N ASP A 404 18.86 -0.29 17.17
CA ASP A 404 19.32 -0.33 15.76
C ASP A 404 18.15 -0.52 14.79
N ILE A 405 17.00 -0.99 15.29
CA ILE A 405 15.79 -1.27 14.48
C ILE A 405 14.70 -0.24 14.77
N LEU A 406 14.47 0.09 16.04
CA LEU A 406 13.37 0.94 16.48
C LEU A 406 13.86 1.92 17.55
N ARG A 407 13.52 3.20 17.40
CA ARG A 407 13.96 4.29 18.28
C ARG A 407 12.79 5.15 18.75
N PRO A 408 12.92 5.80 19.94
CA PRO A 408 11.96 6.77 20.43
C PRO A 408 12.01 8.06 19.59
N VAL A 409 10.98 8.89 19.71
CA VAL A 409 10.92 10.21 19.04
C VAL A 409 12.04 11.14 19.49
N SER A 410 12.54 10.99 20.72
CA SER A 410 13.65 11.78 21.26
C SER A 410 14.99 11.51 20.60
N GLU A 411 15.18 10.30 20.00
CA GLU A 411 16.42 9.88 19.36
C GLU A 411 16.14 9.16 18.02
N PRO A 412 15.50 9.80 17.04
CA PRO A 412 15.10 9.15 15.81
C PRO A 412 16.29 8.81 14.91
N PHE A 413 16.09 7.95 13.93
CA PHE A 413 17.09 7.69 12.89
C PHE A 413 17.30 8.87 11.94
N ALA A 414 16.25 9.65 11.72
CA ALA A 414 16.27 10.91 10.99
C ALA A 414 15.18 11.83 11.50
N ALA A 415 15.42 13.15 11.40
CA ALA A 415 14.47 14.16 11.86
C ALA A 415 13.21 14.26 11.00
N ASN A 416 13.17 13.57 9.86
CA ASN A 416 12.05 13.54 8.93
C ASN A 416 11.83 12.13 8.33
N GLY A 417 10.66 11.92 7.73
CA GLY A 417 10.24 10.62 7.18
C GLY A 417 10.97 10.20 5.89
N GLY A 418 11.77 11.10 5.30
CA GLY A 418 12.60 10.79 4.14
C GLY A 418 11.86 10.59 2.81
N LEU A 419 10.59 10.94 2.72
CA LEU A 419 9.86 11.06 1.46
C LEU A 419 9.84 12.53 1.04
N LYS A 420 10.16 12.82 -0.22
CA LYS A 420 10.21 14.18 -0.77
C LYS A 420 9.55 14.27 -2.12
N ILE A 421 9.09 15.45 -2.46
CA ILE A 421 8.53 15.77 -3.77
C ILE A 421 9.53 16.64 -4.52
N LEU A 422 10.09 16.10 -5.59
CA LEU A 422 10.95 16.84 -6.51
C LEU A 422 10.10 17.66 -7.48
N LYS A 423 10.59 18.87 -7.83
CA LYS A 423 9.94 19.80 -8.77
C LYS A 423 10.98 20.36 -9.72
N GLY A 424 10.58 20.65 -10.95
CA GLY A 424 11.46 21.26 -11.93
C GLY A 424 10.86 21.26 -13.34
N ASN A 425 11.67 21.49 -14.36
CA ASN A 425 11.22 21.53 -15.75
C ASN A 425 10.77 20.15 -16.31
N LEU A 426 11.01 19.06 -15.56
CA LEU A 426 10.47 17.74 -15.87
C LEU A 426 9.07 17.53 -15.29
N GLY A 427 8.60 18.38 -14.37
CA GLY A 427 7.34 18.24 -13.67
C GLY A 427 7.52 17.93 -12.19
N ARG A 428 6.66 17.08 -11.64
CA ARG A 428 6.67 16.68 -10.22
C ARG A 428 6.95 15.19 -10.11
N SER A 429 7.76 14.79 -9.14
CA SER A 429 8.01 13.37 -8.89
C SER A 429 8.24 13.08 -7.40
N VAL A 430 8.13 11.82 -7.04
CA VAL A 430 8.37 11.31 -5.68
C VAL A 430 9.79 10.74 -5.59
N ILE A 431 10.48 11.03 -4.48
CA ILE A 431 11.73 10.36 -4.12
C ILE A 431 11.71 9.97 -2.65
N LYS A 432 12.24 8.79 -2.33
CA LYS A 432 12.47 8.32 -0.96
C LYS A 432 13.97 8.37 -0.67
N ILE A 433 14.37 9.18 0.30
CA ILE A 433 15.78 9.37 0.64
C ILE A 433 16.20 8.64 1.92
N SER A 434 15.28 8.05 2.66
CA SER A 434 15.55 7.40 3.96
C SER A 434 16.55 6.24 3.90
N ALA A 435 16.70 5.59 2.74
CA ALA A 435 17.65 4.51 2.50
C ALA A 435 18.85 4.95 1.62
N ILE A 436 18.89 6.20 1.17
CA ILE A 436 19.95 6.74 0.31
C ILE A 436 20.99 7.43 1.19
N LYS A 437 22.25 7.01 1.05
CA LYS A 437 23.36 7.70 1.70
C LYS A 437 23.44 9.15 1.24
N ASP A 438 23.87 10.06 2.12
CA ASP A 438 23.90 11.51 1.86
C ASP A 438 24.70 11.87 0.60
N GLU A 439 25.82 11.19 0.36
CA GLU A 439 26.70 11.34 -0.81
C GLU A 439 26.02 11.04 -2.16
N HIS A 440 24.91 10.26 -2.14
CA HIS A 440 24.16 9.89 -3.34
C HIS A 440 22.86 10.68 -3.51
N ARG A 441 22.50 11.58 -2.57
CA ARG A 441 21.24 12.34 -2.64
C ARG A 441 21.25 13.45 -3.70
N LYS A 442 22.42 13.75 -4.26
CA LYS A 442 22.57 14.68 -5.38
C LYS A 442 23.35 14.01 -6.49
N VAL A 443 22.74 13.89 -7.67
CA VAL A 443 23.35 13.34 -8.88
C VAL A 443 23.19 14.35 -10.01
N LYS A 444 24.32 14.71 -10.63
CA LYS A 444 24.37 15.53 -11.84
C LYS A 444 25.20 14.80 -12.87
N ALA A 445 24.53 14.23 -13.87
CA ALA A 445 25.17 13.39 -14.88
C ALA A 445 24.41 13.41 -16.21
N ARG A 446 25.04 12.88 -17.25
CA ARG A 446 24.44 12.77 -18.58
C ARG A 446 23.36 11.70 -18.61
N ALA A 447 22.25 11.98 -19.29
CA ALA A 447 21.18 11.03 -19.50
C ALA A 447 21.58 9.89 -20.40
N ILE A 448 21.11 8.69 -20.08
CA ILE A 448 21.01 7.56 -21.00
C ILE A 448 19.53 7.19 -21.05
N VAL A 449 18.93 7.30 -22.23
CA VAL A 449 17.51 7.08 -22.46
C VAL A 449 17.28 5.64 -22.93
N PHE A 450 16.33 4.96 -22.30
CA PHE A 450 15.97 3.59 -22.63
C PHE A 450 14.50 3.51 -23.07
N LYS A 451 14.20 2.71 -24.09
CA LYS A 451 12.82 2.39 -24.49
C LYS A 451 12.16 1.39 -23.55
N THR A 452 12.93 0.44 -23.05
CA THR A 452 12.42 -0.67 -22.23
C THR A 452 13.40 -1.07 -21.13
N GLN A 453 12.90 -1.77 -20.12
CA GLN A 453 13.76 -2.41 -19.10
C GLN A 453 14.71 -3.44 -19.75
N GLY A 454 14.27 -4.12 -20.81
CA GLY A 454 15.07 -5.10 -21.53
C GLY A 454 16.33 -4.49 -22.14
N GLU A 455 16.20 -3.34 -22.80
CA GLU A 455 17.32 -2.58 -23.36
C GLU A 455 18.36 -2.21 -22.28
N PHE A 456 17.90 -1.72 -21.14
CA PHE A 456 18.79 -1.42 -20.01
C PHE A 456 19.57 -2.67 -19.57
N LEU A 457 18.88 -3.82 -19.42
CA LEU A 457 19.50 -5.07 -18.96
C LEU A 457 20.54 -5.59 -19.96
N GLU A 458 20.28 -5.47 -21.25
CA GLU A 458 21.21 -5.86 -22.32
C GLU A 458 22.47 -4.99 -22.28
N ARG A 459 22.33 -3.67 -22.23
CA ARG A 459 23.45 -2.74 -22.15
C ARG A 459 24.25 -2.89 -20.86
N PHE A 460 23.58 -3.21 -19.72
CA PHE A 460 24.27 -3.54 -18.47
C PHE A 460 25.10 -4.82 -18.62
N LYS A 461 24.55 -5.89 -19.21
CA LYS A 461 25.26 -7.15 -19.45
C LYS A 461 26.48 -6.97 -20.34
N ASN A 462 26.38 -6.07 -21.34
CA ASN A 462 27.45 -5.74 -22.26
C ASN A 462 28.51 -4.77 -21.65
N LYS A 463 28.35 -4.37 -20.37
CA LYS A 463 29.22 -3.40 -19.66
C LYS A 463 29.26 -2.00 -20.30
N GLU A 464 28.25 -1.62 -21.04
CA GLU A 464 28.16 -0.29 -21.69
C GLU A 464 27.79 0.83 -20.71
N LEU A 465 27.37 0.48 -19.48
CA LEU A 465 26.86 1.39 -18.46
C LEU A 465 27.86 1.68 -17.33
N GLU A 466 29.12 1.25 -17.44
CA GLU A 466 30.17 1.46 -16.43
C GLU A 466 30.69 2.92 -16.45
N ARG A 467 29.82 3.87 -16.07
CA ARG A 467 30.09 5.31 -15.99
C ARG A 467 29.05 6.04 -15.14
N ASP A 468 29.27 7.30 -14.84
CA ASP A 468 28.26 8.17 -14.24
C ASP A 468 27.15 8.48 -15.25
N PHE A 469 25.87 8.28 -14.88
CA PHE A 469 24.73 8.62 -15.72
C PHE A 469 23.40 8.68 -14.97
N VAL A 470 22.42 9.32 -15.57
CA VAL A 470 21.02 9.27 -15.16
C VAL A 470 20.26 8.36 -16.14
N ALA A 471 19.77 7.22 -15.66
CA ALA A 471 18.89 6.36 -16.44
C ALA A 471 17.53 7.05 -16.62
N VAL A 472 17.07 7.21 -17.85
CA VAL A 472 15.75 7.78 -18.17
C VAL A 472 14.91 6.70 -18.84
N LEU A 473 13.78 6.36 -18.20
CA LEU A 473 12.86 5.34 -18.71
C LEU A 473 11.42 5.89 -18.68
N PRO A 474 10.94 6.50 -19.75
CA PRO A 474 9.55 6.98 -19.87
C PRO A 474 8.59 5.85 -20.23
N PHE A 475 7.32 6.15 -20.28
CA PHE A 475 6.23 5.24 -20.62
C PHE A 475 6.10 4.04 -19.67
N GLN A 476 6.37 4.25 -18.41
CA GLN A 476 6.16 3.29 -17.34
C GLN A 476 5.05 3.73 -16.37
N GLY A 477 4.30 4.77 -16.73
CA GLY A 477 3.22 5.34 -15.93
C GLY A 477 1.91 4.55 -16.02
N PRO A 478 0.90 4.94 -15.24
CA PRO A 478 -0.40 4.25 -15.21
C PRO A 478 -1.06 4.11 -16.58
N LYS A 479 -1.10 5.19 -17.36
CA LYS A 479 -1.75 5.22 -18.68
C LYS A 479 -0.92 4.53 -19.76
N SER A 480 0.39 4.54 -19.60
CA SER A 480 1.30 3.94 -20.58
C SER A 480 1.17 2.42 -20.61
N ASN A 481 1.44 1.76 -19.49
CA ASN A 481 1.50 0.31 -19.40
C ASN A 481 1.07 -0.27 -18.05
N GLY A 482 0.24 0.48 -17.28
CA GLY A 482 -0.23 0.00 -15.97
C GLY A 482 0.81 0.09 -14.86
N MET A 483 1.88 0.84 -15.06
CA MET A 483 2.88 1.17 -14.03
C MET A 483 3.51 -0.06 -13.36
N PRO A 484 4.11 -1.01 -14.12
CA PRO A 484 4.78 -2.19 -13.55
C PRO A 484 5.98 -1.79 -12.69
N GLU A 485 6.34 -2.61 -11.70
CA GLU A 485 7.52 -2.35 -10.86
C GLU A 485 8.84 -2.51 -11.65
N LEU A 486 9.71 -1.52 -11.52
CA LEU A 486 11.01 -1.45 -12.21
C LEU A 486 12.14 -2.10 -11.38
N HIS A 487 11.86 -3.24 -10.75
CA HIS A 487 12.79 -3.88 -9.80
C HIS A 487 14.13 -4.29 -10.42
N LYS A 488 14.12 -4.81 -11.66
CA LYS A 488 15.35 -5.25 -12.33
C LYS A 488 16.35 -4.11 -12.57
N LEU A 489 15.85 -2.90 -12.80
CA LEU A 489 16.71 -1.71 -12.96
C LEU A 489 17.48 -1.38 -11.69
N THR A 490 16.81 -1.34 -10.54
CA THR A 490 17.44 -0.90 -9.29
C THR A 490 18.51 -1.84 -8.77
N THR A 491 18.37 -3.14 -8.99
CA THR A 491 19.41 -4.12 -8.63
C THR A 491 20.71 -3.83 -9.38
N ASN A 492 20.61 -3.57 -10.69
CA ASN A 492 21.77 -3.32 -11.54
C ASN A 492 22.35 -1.91 -11.36
N LEU A 493 21.50 -0.88 -11.19
CA LEU A 493 21.95 0.46 -10.81
C LEU A 493 22.64 0.44 -9.45
N GLY A 494 22.14 -0.37 -8.49
CA GLY A 494 22.79 -0.58 -7.21
C GLY A 494 24.17 -1.22 -7.33
N ALA A 495 24.35 -2.18 -8.24
CA ALA A 495 25.65 -2.77 -8.53
C ALA A 495 26.64 -1.74 -9.11
N LEU A 496 26.20 -0.89 -10.05
CA LEU A 496 27.02 0.20 -10.60
C LEU A 496 27.40 1.22 -9.51
N GLN A 497 26.45 1.56 -8.62
CA GLN A 497 26.73 2.45 -7.49
C GLN A 497 27.78 1.84 -6.54
N ASP A 498 27.74 0.53 -6.28
CA ASP A 498 28.74 -0.18 -5.47
C ASP A 498 30.11 -0.24 -6.14
N MET A 499 30.17 -0.16 -7.48
CA MET A 499 31.40 -0.03 -8.25
C MET A 499 31.97 1.41 -8.22
N GLY A 500 31.24 2.35 -7.60
CA GLY A 500 31.68 3.75 -7.42
C GLY A 500 31.08 4.74 -8.42
N TYR A 501 30.22 4.32 -9.33
CA TYR A 501 29.57 5.22 -10.29
C TYR A 501 28.42 6.01 -9.65
N LYS A 502 28.27 7.28 -10.04
CA LYS A 502 27.14 8.13 -9.67
C LYS A 502 25.98 7.88 -10.63
N VAL A 503 25.03 7.11 -10.19
CA VAL A 503 23.85 6.74 -11.00
C VAL A 503 22.56 7.16 -10.33
N ALA A 504 21.56 7.54 -11.14
CA ALA A 504 20.19 7.83 -10.71
C ALA A 504 19.19 7.28 -11.73
N LEU A 505 17.91 7.21 -11.34
CA LEU A 505 16.79 6.87 -12.20
C LEU A 505 15.81 8.04 -12.28
N VAL A 506 15.30 8.34 -13.47
CA VAL A 506 14.16 9.23 -13.72
C VAL A 506 13.12 8.48 -14.54
N THR A 507 11.91 8.34 -14.01
CA THR A 507 10.83 7.58 -14.66
C THR A 507 9.46 8.04 -14.20
N ASP A 508 8.47 7.92 -15.06
CA ASP A 508 7.05 8.05 -14.73
C ASP A 508 6.47 6.76 -14.08
N GLY A 509 7.27 5.69 -14.04
CA GLY A 509 6.96 4.42 -13.41
C GLY A 509 7.16 4.39 -11.89
N ARG A 510 6.99 3.21 -11.30
CA ARG A 510 7.16 2.94 -9.86
C ARG A 510 8.27 1.92 -9.59
N MET A 511 8.78 1.98 -8.37
CA MET A 511 9.77 1.02 -7.90
C MET A 511 9.12 -0.02 -6.99
N SER A 512 9.79 -1.16 -6.84
CA SER A 512 9.45 -2.13 -5.80
C SER A 512 9.59 -1.51 -4.41
N GLY A 513 8.71 -1.89 -3.48
CA GLY A 513 8.83 -1.51 -2.07
C GLY A 513 10.12 -1.98 -1.39
N ALA A 514 10.85 -2.92 -2.01
CA ALA A 514 12.18 -3.36 -1.56
C ALA A 514 13.33 -2.49 -2.10
N SER A 515 13.06 -1.49 -2.93
CA SER A 515 14.05 -0.58 -3.52
C SER A 515 14.25 0.65 -2.63
N GLY A 516 15.46 1.22 -2.61
CA GLY A 516 15.70 2.42 -1.80
C GLY A 516 17.15 2.92 -1.81
N LYS A 517 18.10 2.14 -2.31
CA LYS A 517 19.53 2.48 -2.27
C LYS A 517 19.95 3.51 -3.33
N VAL A 518 19.37 3.42 -4.52
CA VAL A 518 19.67 4.28 -5.67
C VAL A 518 18.71 5.46 -5.69
N PRO A 519 19.19 6.71 -5.86
CA PRO A 519 18.31 7.86 -6.01
C PRO A 519 17.44 7.72 -7.24
N SER A 520 16.12 7.72 -7.04
CA SER A 520 15.14 7.46 -8.09
C SER A 520 14.01 8.48 -8.00
N ALA A 521 13.89 9.35 -9.00
CA ALA A 521 12.74 10.20 -9.23
C ALA A 521 11.68 9.37 -9.96
N ILE A 522 10.63 8.99 -9.24
CA ILE A 522 9.57 8.07 -9.70
C ILE A 522 8.22 8.75 -9.71
N HIS A 523 7.23 8.11 -10.33
CA HIS A 523 5.87 8.65 -10.48
C HIS A 523 5.85 10.01 -11.19
N LEU A 524 6.83 10.30 -12.04
CA LEU A 524 6.96 11.61 -12.67
C LEU A 524 5.64 11.99 -13.38
N SER A 525 5.12 13.14 -13.01
CA SER A 525 3.85 13.66 -13.50
C SER A 525 4.04 15.06 -14.09
N PRO A 526 3.48 15.32 -15.31
CA PRO A 526 2.76 14.40 -16.16
C PRO A 526 3.62 13.24 -16.70
N GLU A 527 3.02 12.04 -16.84
CA GLU A 527 3.70 10.88 -17.45
C GLU A 527 3.89 11.04 -18.97
N GLY A 528 4.78 10.23 -19.57
CA GLY A 528 5.06 10.27 -21.00
C GLY A 528 3.83 10.11 -21.88
N ALA A 529 2.88 9.24 -21.50
CA ALA A 529 1.60 9.05 -22.20
C ALA A 529 0.68 10.28 -22.19
N LEU A 530 0.94 11.24 -21.31
CA LEU A 530 0.23 12.53 -21.20
C LEU A 530 1.11 13.69 -21.70
N ASN A 531 2.03 13.43 -22.60
CA ASN A 531 2.99 14.39 -23.15
C ASN A 531 3.86 15.06 -22.06
N GLY A 532 4.17 14.35 -20.97
CA GLY A 532 5.08 14.82 -19.93
C GLY A 532 6.48 15.12 -20.49
N ALA A 533 7.18 16.09 -19.90
CA ALA A 533 8.47 16.56 -20.42
C ALA A 533 9.57 15.48 -20.49
N ILE A 534 9.41 14.37 -19.80
CA ILE A 534 10.32 13.21 -19.83
C ILE A 534 10.56 12.69 -21.25
N ILE A 535 9.56 12.77 -22.15
CA ILE A 535 9.69 12.28 -23.54
C ILE A 535 10.46 13.24 -24.46
N LYS A 536 10.88 14.40 -23.96
CA LYS A 536 11.75 15.34 -24.68
C LYS A 536 13.22 15.06 -24.45
N ILE A 537 13.57 14.28 -23.41
CA ILE A 537 14.96 13.99 -23.03
C ILE A 537 15.65 13.18 -24.12
N LYS A 538 16.90 13.52 -24.40
CA LYS A 538 17.78 12.82 -25.37
C LYS A 538 18.99 12.25 -24.65
N ASP A 539 19.62 11.24 -25.24
CA ASP A 539 20.93 10.76 -24.79
C ASP A 539 21.92 11.91 -24.72
N GLY A 540 22.64 12.00 -23.61
CA GLY A 540 23.64 13.03 -23.38
C GLY A 540 23.13 14.31 -22.73
N ASP A 541 21.82 14.53 -22.59
CA ASP A 541 21.30 15.68 -21.85
C ASP A 541 21.79 15.66 -20.39
N LEU A 542 22.20 16.81 -19.89
CA LEU A 542 22.67 16.92 -18.50
C LEU A 542 21.48 17.04 -17.56
N ILE A 543 21.29 16.07 -16.67
CA ILE A 543 20.22 16.06 -15.68
C ILE A 543 20.80 16.28 -14.28
N GLU A 544 20.14 17.13 -13.50
CA GLU A 544 20.38 17.31 -12.07
C GLU A 544 19.18 16.79 -11.27
N LEU A 545 19.41 15.75 -10.47
CA LEU A 545 18.54 15.29 -9.40
C LEU A 545 19.15 15.75 -8.08
N ASP A 546 18.50 16.70 -7.40
CA ASP A 546 18.95 17.29 -6.15
C ASP A 546 17.86 17.10 -5.08
N ALA A 547 17.89 15.96 -4.39
CA ALA A 547 16.90 15.64 -3.38
C ALA A 547 16.96 16.55 -2.13
N PRO A 548 18.13 17.00 -1.64
CA PRO A 548 18.20 18.03 -0.60
C PRO A 548 17.40 19.28 -0.92
N ASN A 549 17.46 19.78 -2.16
CA ASN A 549 16.80 21.00 -2.60
C ASN A 549 15.44 20.77 -3.29
N ASN A 550 14.93 19.53 -3.28
CA ASN A 550 13.68 19.15 -3.94
C ASN A 550 13.64 19.48 -5.45
N ALA A 551 14.78 19.38 -6.15
CA ALA A 551 14.90 19.80 -7.55
C ALA A 551 15.16 18.62 -8.50
N LEU A 552 14.53 18.67 -9.69
CA LEU A 552 14.72 17.74 -10.79
C LEU A 552 14.66 18.50 -12.12
N ASN A 553 15.82 18.69 -12.76
CA ASN A 553 15.91 19.50 -13.97
C ASN A 553 16.80 18.88 -15.03
N VAL A 554 16.43 19.09 -16.28
CA VAL A 554 17.33 19.03 -17.43
C VAL A 554 17.96 20.41 -17.60
N LEU A 555 19.29 20.45 -17.72
CA LEU A 555 20.07 21.70 -17.72
C LEU A 555 20.40 22.21 -19.12
N GLU A 556 19.86 21.57 -20.17
CA GLU A 556 20.05 22.02 -21.55
C GLU A 556 19.17 23.26 -21.81
N LYS A 557 19.77 24.29 -22.43
CA LYS A 557 19.12 25.60 -22.61
C LYS A 557 17.88 25.56 -23.49
N ASP A 558 17.85 24.65 -24.47
CA ASP A 558 16.77 24.48 -25.44
C ASP A 558 15.68 23.49 -24.98
N PHE A 559 15.79 22.94 -23.77
CA PHE A 559 14.95 21.81 -23.34
C PHE A 559 13.45 22.12 -23.35
N GLU A 560 13.05 23.28 -22.86
CA GLU A 560 11.64 23.64 -22.75
C GLU A 560 10.98 23.83 -24.13
N GLU A 561 11.73 24.38 -25.09
CA GLU A 561 11.28 24.64 -26.46
C GLU A 561 11.36 23.39 -27.35
N ARG A 562 12.05 22.36 -26.89
CA ARG A 562 12.32 21.13 -27.64
C ARG A 562 11.05 20.33 -27.86
N GLY A 563 10.88 19.79 -29.07
CA GLY A 563 9.85 18.81 -29.39
C GLY A 563 10.10 17.42 -28.77
N ILE A 564 9.19 16.53 -28.99
CA ILE A 564 9.27 15.12 -28.56
C ILE A 564 10.53 14.47 -29.17
N ASN A 565 11.25 13.69 -28.37
CA ASN A 565 12.34 12.87 -28.88
C ASN A 565 11.82 11.88 -29.91
N PRO A 566 12.35 11.86 -31.15
CA PRO A 566 11.89 10.95 -32.22
C PRO A 566 11.88 9.47 -31.82
N LEU A 567 12.71 9.09 -30.83
CA LEU A 567 12.75 7.75 -30.27
C LEU A 567 11.38 7.24 -29.79
N PHE A 568 10.46 8.15 -29.42
CA PHE A 568 9.19 7.83 -28.76
C PHE A 568 7.95 8.06 -29.63
N LEU A 569 8.10 8.54 -30.87
CA LEU A 569 6.95 8.81 -31.75
C LEU A 569 6.11 7.55 -32.02
N GLU A 570 6.75 6.43 -32.33
CA GLU A 570 6.07 5.15 -32.53
C GLU A 570 5.34 4.66 -31.27
N THR A 571 5.92 4.87 -30.09
CA THR A 571 5.27 4.52 -28.81
C THR A 571 4.00 5.32 -28.61
N LEU A 572 4.03 6.63 -28.88
CA LEU A 572 2.86 7.52 -28.77
C LEU A 572 1.76 7.15 -29.77
N GLU A 573 2.10 6.83 -31.01
CA GLU A 573 1.12 6.42 -32.04
C GLU A 573 0.42 5.10 -31.68
N ASN A 574 1.07 4.25 -30.89
CA ASN A 574 0.57 2.94 -30.49
C ASN A 574 -0.07 2.91 -29.10
N LEU A 575 -0.07 4.03 -28.36
CA LEU A 575 -0.54 4.10 -26.96
C LEU A 575 -1.97 3.61 -26.74
N GLU A 576 -2.87 3.93 -27.66
CA GLU A 576 -4.29 3.55 -27.56
C GLU A 576 -4.56 2.12 -28.01
N LYS A 577 -3.59 1.48 -28.65
CA LYS A 577 -3.74 0.10 -29.11
C LYS A 577 -3.71 -0.87 -27.91
N PRO A 578 -4.53 -1.93 -27.95
CA PRO A 578 -4.48 -2.96 -26.92
C PRO A 578 -3.15 -3.71 -26.94
N SER A 579 -2.57 -3.95 -25.78
CA SER A 579 -1.48 -4.91 -25.61
C SER A 579 -2.08 -6.31 -25.56
N PHE A 580 -1.63 -7.22 -26.38
CA PHE A 580 -2.15 -8.59 -26.43
C PHE A 580 -1.31 -9.56 -25.62
N GLY A 581 -1.95 -10.62 -25.16
CA GLY A 581 -1.36 -11.71 -24.40
C GLY A 581 -1.41 -11.49 -22.88
N LEU A 582 -1.48 -12.57 -22.15
CA LEU A 582 -1.63 -12.62 -20.70
C LEU A 582 -2.89 -11.87 -20.19
N GLY A 583 -3.89 -11.66 -21.05
CA GLY A 583 -5.14 -10.96 -20.73
C GLY A 583 -5.03 -9.44 -20.73
N ARG A 584 -3.91 -8.85 -21.18
CA ARG A 584 -3.70 -7.38 -21.17
C ARG A 584 -4.73 -6.64 -21.98
N GLU A 585 -5.21 -7.22 -23.07
CA GLU A 585 -6.28 -6.66 -23.92
C GLU A 585 -7.58 -6.38 -23.16
N LEU A 586 -7.91 -7.22 -22.15
CA LEU A 586 -9.09 -7.04 -21.30
C LEU A 586 -9.00 -5.79 -20.40
N PHE A 587 -7.80 -5.36 -20.10
CA PHE A 587 -7.52 -4.21 -19.23
C PHE A 587 -7.36 -2.89 -20.01
N THR A 588 -7.46 -2.92 -21.34
CA THR A 588 -7.29 -1.72 -22.19
C THR A 588 -8.21 -0.59 -21.74
N SER A 589 -9.48 -0.86 -21.44
CA SER A 589 -10.42 0.16 -20.98
C SER A 589 -10.01 0.78 -19.65
N LEU A 590 -9.52 -0.01 -18.70
CA LEU A 590 -9.01 0.49 -17.42
C LEU A 590 -7.81 1.39 -17.64
N ARG A 591 -6.85 0.97 -18.47
CA ARG A 591 -5.63 1.72 -18.81
C ARG A 591 -5.94 3.05 -19.49
N LEU A 592 -6.87 3.08 -20.45
CA LEU A 592 -7.23 4.30 -21.16
C LEU A 592 -7.96 5.33 -20.28
N ASN A 593 -8.68 4.89 -19.25
CA ASN A 593 -9.44 5.73 -18.34
C ASN A 593 -8.70 6.06 -17.02
N VAL A 594 -7.49 5.52 -16.80
CA VAL A 594 -6.74 5.76 -15.57
C VAL A 594 -6.35 7.25 -15.47
N ASN A 595 -6.46 7.80 -14.25
CA ASN A 595 -5.97 9.13 -13.94
C ASN A 595 -4.45 9.12 -13.64
N THR A 596 -3.88 10.29 -13.39
CA THR A 596 -2.43 10.43 -13.14
C THR A 596 -1.97 9.74 -11.85
N ALA A 597 -0.67 9.48 -11.74
CA ALA A 597 -0.06 8.97 -10.51
C ALA A 597 -0.36 9.90 -9.31
N GLU A 598 -0.31 11.22 -9.50
CA GLU A 598 -0.60 12.22 -8.47
C GLU A 598 -2.08 12.21 -8.04
N GLU A 599 -2.96 11.67 -8.87
CA GLU A 599 -4.39 11.48 -8.57
C GLU A 599 -4.73 10.09 -8.04
N GLY A 600 -3.73 9.23 -7.87
CA GLY A 600 -3.85 7.90 -7.29
C GLY A 600 -3.90 6.75 -8.30
N GLY A 601 -3.75 7.03 -9.62
CA GLY A 601 -3.74 5.99 -10.66
C GLY A 601 -4.99 5.12 -10.64
N MET A 602 -6.20 5.74 -10.63
CA MET A 602 -7.49 5.05 -10.59
C MET A 602 -8.13 5.04 -11.98
N SER A 603 -8.69 3.91 -12.39
CA SER A 603 -9.40 3.75 -13.67
C SER A 603 -10.88 4.09 -13.58
N PHE A 604 -11.40 4.26 -12.40
CA PHE A 604 -12.75 4.72 -12.09
C PHE A 604 -12.67 5.73 -10.94
N GLY A 605 -13.75 6.40 -10.67
CA GLY A 605 -13.84 7.30 -9.53
C GLY A 605 -14.87 8.39 -9.77
N ILE A 606 -15.27 8.99 -8.68
CA ILE A 606 -16.06 10.21 -8.75
C ILE A 606 -15.15 11.28 -9.35
N LYS A 607 -15.49 11.80 -10.54
CA LYS A 607 -14.85 13.00 -11.05
C LYS A 607 -15.20 14.13 -10.09
N VAL A 608 -14.25 14.55 -9.32
CA VAL A 608 -14.36 15.61 -8.33
C VAL A 608 -14.01 16.94 -8.99
#